data_de2e4a2533089f4baaa7e55fa3398e6a
#
_entry.id   de2e4a2533089f4baaa7e55fa3398e6a
#
_cell.length_a   1.000
_cell.length_b   1.000
_cell.length_c   1.000
_cell.angle_alpha   90.00
_cell.angle_beta   90.00
_cell.angle_gamma   90.00
#
_symmetry.space_group_name_H-M   'P 1'
#
loop_
_entity.id
_entity.type
_entity.pdbx_description
1 polymer ?
#
loop_
_entity_poly.entity_id
_entity_poly.type
_entity_poly.pdbx_seq_one_letter_code
_entity_poly.pdbx_strand_id
1 'polypeptide(L)'
;PYFEPIAWIGIINAASLGLGILAAEFVKRRVNTNNPAVVARALRMILALIMAFMVMYGLAWNFRVALLAVLALTPLRGMNYPLATAWLNQHVDSAVRATVFSMRNQADACGQMLGGPVLGAIATLASLRVEMIVAALFLAPALYVYARHGVTPEKSEIGEFAQIAE
;
A
#
# COMPACT_ATOMS: atom_id res chain seq x y z
N PRO A 1 24.89 22.61 4.38
CA PRO A 1 23.68 22.56 3.56
C PRO A 1 23.33 23.99 3.12
N TYR A 2 23.13 24.19 1.81
CA TYR A 2 22.91 25.52 1.20
C TYR A 2 21.50 26.06 1.40
N PHE A 3 20.60 25.28 2.03
CA PHE A 3 19.21 25.65 2.26
C PHE A 3 18.79 25.41 3.71
N GLU A 4 17.84 26.19 4.20
CA GLU A 4 17.23 25.96 5.49
C GLU A 4 16.47 24.63 5.54
N PRO A 5 16.32 23.97 6.71
CA PRO A 5 15.66 22.68 6.85
C PRO A 5 14.25 22.65 6.26
N ILE A 6 13.51 23.76 6.35
CA ILE A 6 12.16 23.92 5.79
C ILE A 6 12.16 23.81 4.26
N ALA A 7 13.16 24.43 3.59
CA ALA A 7 13.28 24.35 2.14
C ALA A 7 13.54 22.89 1.66
N TRP A 8 14.33 22.12 2.39
CA TRP A 8 14.55 20.69 2.11
C TRP A 8 13.27 19.88 2.21
N ILE A 9 12.44 20.12 3.23
CA ILE A 9 11.14 19.45 3.37
C ILE A 9 10.25 19.77 2.16
N GLY A 10 10.20 21.04 1.74
CA GLY A 10 9.45 21.46 0.55
C GLY A 10 9.92 20.78 -0.73
N ILE A 11 11.22 20.73 -0.98
CA ILE A 11 11.83 20.08 -2.16
C ILE A 11 11.53 18.58 -2.17
N ILE A 12 11.70 17.90 -1.03
CA ILE A 12 11.43 16.46 -0.92
C ILE A 12 9.96 16.16 -1.16
N ASN A 13 9.05 16.94 -0.60
CA ASN A 13 7.61 16.79 -0.85
C ASN A 13 7.24 17.03 -2.31
N ALA A 14 7.74 18.10 -2.94
CA ALA A 14 7.49 18.38 -4.34
C ALA A 14 8.03 17.27 -5.27
N ALA A 15 9.25 16.78 -5.01
CA ALA A 15 9.83 15.66 -5.75
C ALA A 15 9.01 14.37 -5.56
N SER A 16 8.55 14.09 -4.34
CA SER A 16 7.72 12.93 -4.02
C SER A 16 6.37 12.98 -4.72
N LEU A 17 5.72 14.15 -4.78
CA LEU A 17 4.47 14.34 -5.52
C LEU A 17 4.68 14.14 -7.02
N GLY A 18 5.73 14.71 -7.60
CA GLY A 18 6.09 14.51 -9.01
C GLY A 18 6.31 13.04 -9.34
N LEU A 19 7.08 12.33 -8.53
CA LEU A 19 7.29 10.89 -8.66
C LEU A 19 5.97 10.11 -8.50
N GLY A 20 5.09 10.54 -7.59
CA GLY A 20 3.77 9.95 -7.39
C GLY A 20 2.89 10.03 -8.64
N ILE A 21 2.88 11.18 -9.31
CA ILE A 21 2.14 11.36 -10.57
C ILE A 21 2.69 10.45 -11.68
N LEU A 22 4.02 10.42 -11.86
CA LEU A 22 4.67 9.56 -12.85
C LEU A 22 4.40 8.08 -12.59
N ALA A 23 4.46 7.68 -11.34
CA ALA A 23 4.22 6.33 -10.92
C ALA A 23 2.75 5.91 -11.10
N ALA A 24 1.80 6.79 -10.80
CA ALA A 24 0.38 6.55 -11.03
C ALA A 24 0.07 6.38 -12.53
N GLU A 25 0.66 7.22 -13.37
CA GLU A 25 0.52 7.11 -14.83
C GLU A 25 1.15 5.82 -15.37
N PHE A 26 2.32 5.43 -14.85
CA PHE A 26 2.96 4.16 -15.22
C PHE A 26 2.07 2.95 -14.88
N VAL A 27 1.51 2.92 -13.66
CA VAL A 27 0.58 1.86 -13.25
C VAL A 27 -0.65 1.83 -14.12
N LYS A 28 -1.27 2.99 -14.39
CA LYS A 28 -2.45 3.11 -15.25
C LYS A 28 -2.21 2.55 -16.66
N ARG A 29 -1.02 2.74 -17.20
CA ARG A 29 -0.65 2.23 -18.55
C ARG A 29 -0.26 0.77 -18.56
N ARG A 30 0.32 0.24 -17.47
CA ARG A 30 0.90 -1.12 -17.43
C ARG A 30 0.03 -2.15 -16.72
N VAL A 31 -0.80 -1.73 -15.79
CA VAL A 31 -1.66 -2.63 -15.02
C VAL A 31 -3.04 -2.67 -15.66
N ASN A 32 -3.38 -3.80 -16.28
CA ASN A 32 -4.75 -4.02 -16.74
C ASN A 32 -5.65 -4.22 -15.52
N THR A 33 -6.32 -3.12 -15.13
CA THR A 33 -7.21 -3.09 -13.96
C THR A 33 -8.48 -3.94 -14.16
N ASN A 34 -8.76 -4.45 -15.35
CA ASN A 34 -9.91 -5.33 -15.59
C ASN A 34 -9.64 -6.80 -15.21
N ASN A 35 -8.37 -7.16 -14.93
CA ASN A 35 -8.02 -8.51 -14.54
C ASN A 35 -7.69 -8.57 -13.04
N PRO A 36 -8.55 -9.17 -12.19
CA PRO A 36 -8.38 -9.21 -10.74
C PRO A 36 -7.06 -9.87 -10.30
N ALA A 37 -6.60 -10.89 -11.02
CA ALA A 37 -5.33 -11.55 -10.70
C ALA A 37 -4.10 -10.64 -10.94
N VAL A 38 -4.16 -9.79 -11.98
CA VAL A 38 -3.10 -8.81 -12.27
C VAL A 38 -3.08 -7.73 -11.18
N VAL A 39 -4.25 -7.25 -10.77
CA VAL A 39 -4.37 -6.24 -9.71
C VAL A 39 -3.89 -6.79 -8.37
N ALA A 40 -4.28 -8.01 -7.99
CA ALA A 40 -3.81 -8.66 -6.77
C ALA A 40 -2.29 -8.86 -6.75
N ARG A 41 -1.70 -9.24 -7.88
CA ARG A 41 -0.24 -9.36 -8.04
C ARG A 41 0.45 -8.00 -7.88
N ALA A 42 -0.10 -6.96 -8.51
CA ALA A 42 0.42 -5.59 -8.39
C ALA A 42 0.36 -5.09 -6.95
N LEU A 43 -0.77 -5.28 -6.25
CA LEU A 43 -0.92 -4.93 -4.83
C LEU A 43 0.10 -5.64 -3.95
N ARG A 44 0.29 -6.95 -4.15
CA ARG A 44 1.30 -7.73 -3.42
C ARG A 44 2.71 -7.20 -3.65
N MET A 45 3.07 -6.90 -4.90
CA MET A 45 4.39 -6.35 -5.23
C MET A 45 4.60 -4.96 -4.61
N ILE A 46 3.59 -4.08 -4.70
CA ILE A 46 3.65 -2.74 -4.09
C ILE A 46 3.81 -2.85 -2.57
N LEU A 47 3.04 -3.71 -1.91
CA LEU A 47 3.13 -3.90 -0.47
C LEU A 47 4.50 -4.44 -0.04
N ALA A 48 5.03 -5.43 -0.77
CA ALA A 48 6.38 -5.95 -0.52
C ALA A 48 7.46 -4.88 -0.70
N LEU A 49 7.34 -4.03 -1.74
CA LEU A 49 8.25 -2.90 -1.96
C LEU A 49 8.13 -1.85 -0.85
N ILE A 50 6.92 -1.52 -0.41
CA ILE A 50 6.71 -0.61 0.73
C ILE A 50 7.44 -1.15 1.97
N MET A 51 7.24 -2.43 2.32
CA MET A 51 7.93 -3.05 3.46
C MET A 51 9.45 -3.02 3.29
N ALA A 52 9.97 -3.36 2.12
CA ALA A 52 11.40 -3.33 1.84
C ALA A 52 12.00 -1.92 2.00
N PHE A 53 11.35 -0.89 1.47
CA PHE A 53 11.80 0.50 1.62
C PHE A 53 11.65 1.03 3.05
N MET A 54 10.64 0.60 3.81
CA MET A 54 10.52 0.93 5.24
C MET A 54 11.68 0.32 6.04
N VAL A 55 12.00 -0.94 5.80
CA VAL A 55 13.16 -1.60 6.43
C VAL A 55 14.47 -0.93 5.98
N MET A 56 14.61 -0.62 4.69
CA MET A 56 15.77 0.11 4.17
C MET A 56 15.95 1.47 4.86
N TYR A 57 14.86 2.20 5.11
CA TYR A 57 14.90 3.45 5.87
C TYR A 57 15.36 3.20 7.31
N GLY A 58 14.78 2.21 7.99
CA GLY A 58 15.16 1.85 9.36
C GLY A 58 16.63 1.46 9.52
N LEU A 59 17.20 0.80 8.51
CA LEU A 59 18.60 0.37 8.45
C LEU A 59 19.53 1.40 7.81
N ALA A 60 19.04 2.56 7.37
CA ALA A 60 19.84 3.55 6.65
C ALA A 60 21.01 4.07 7.49
N TRP A 61 22.24 3.85 7.01
CA TRP A 61 23.47 4.33 7.67
C TRP A 61 23.85 5.74 7.25
N ASN A 62 23.27 6.27 6.17
CA ASN A 62 23.53 7.63 5.69
C ASN A 62 22.26 8.30 5.16
N PHE A 63 22.31 9.64 5.08
CA PHE A 63 21.18 10.47 4.61
C PHE A 63 20.71 10.11 3.19
N ARG A 64 21.63 9.73 2.30
CA ARG A 64 21.28 9.42 0.89
C ARG A 64 20.38 8.19 0.80
N VAL A 65 20.68 7.14 1.57
CA VAL A 65 19.87 5.91 1.62
C VAL A 65 18.49 6.20 2.23
N ALA A 66 18.44 6.97 3.32
CA ALA A 66 17.17 7.38 3.93
C ALA A 66 16.33 8.21 2.94
N LEU A 67 16.94 9.16 2.24
CA LEU A 67 16.25 9.99 1.24
C LEU A 67 15.69 9.15 0.09
N LEU A 68 16.46 8.22 -0.45
CA LEU A 68 16.00 7.30 -1.50
C LEU A 68 14.83 6.46 -1.03
N ALA A 69 14.86 5.95 0.20
CA ALA A 69 13.77 5.19 0.78
C ALA A 69 12.48 6.03 0.86
N VAL A 70 12.55 7.27 1.36
CA VAL A 70 11.38 8.17 1.47
C VAL A 70 10.81 8.52 0.10
N LEU A 71 11.68 8.86 -0.86
CA LEU A 71 11.26 9.20 -2.23
C LEU A 71 10.58 8.03 -2.95
N ALA A 72 10.98 6.79 -2.64
CA ALA A 72 10.33 5.60 -3.19
C ALA A 72 9.03 5.24 -2.46
N LEU A 73 8.96 5.44 -1.14
CA LEU A 73 7.78 5.11 -0.34
C LEU A 73 6.54 5.94 -0.71
N THR A 74 6.70 7.24 -0.93
CA THR A 74 5.58 8.14 -1.19
C THR A 74 4.76 7.74 -2.43
N PRO A 75 5.38 7.54 -3.62
CA PRO A 75 4.64 7.09 -4.80
C PRO A 75 4.03 5.69 -4.62
N LEU A 76 4.72 4.75 -3.98
CA LEU A 76 4.21 3.41 -3.74
C LEU A 76 2.95 3.41 -2.86
N ARG A 77 2.94 4.22 -1.80
CA ARG A 77 1.75 4.40 -0.95
C ARG A 77 0.58 5.03 -1.74
N GLY A 78 0.88 6.02 -2.58
CA GLY A 78 -0.12 6.66 -3.43
C GLY A 78 -0.79 5.73 -4.42
N MET A 79 -0.10 4.71 -4.92
CA MET A 79 -0.64 3.71 -5.83
C MET A 79 -1.49 2.64 -5.14
N ASN A 80 -1.21 2.36 -3.87
CA ASN A 80 -1.89 1.28 -3.15
C ASN A 80 -3.40 1.51 -3.03
N TYR A 81 -3.82 2.73 -2.72
CA TYR A 81 -5.23 3.06 -2.52
C TYR A 81 -6.10 2.86 -3.79
N PRO A 82 -5.77 3.43 -4.96
CA PRO A 82 -6.58 3.24 -6.16
C PRO A 82 -6.60 1.78 -6.65
N LEU A 83 -5.48 1.06 -6.54
CA LEU A 83 -5.43 -0.35 -6.92
C LEU A 83 -6.26 -1.23 -5.97
N ALA A 84 -6.19 -1.00 -4.66
CA ALA A 84 -7.02 -1.71 -3.69
C ALA A 84 -8.52 -1.42 -3.90
N THR A 85 -8.85 -0.18 -4.27
CA THR A 85 -10.22 0.22 -4.62
C THR A 85 -10.70 -0.48 -5.89
N ALA A 86 -9.86 -0.53 -6.92
CA ALA A 86 -10.18 -1.25 -8.17
C ALA A 86 -10.39 -2.75 -7.92
N TRP A 87 -9.51 -3.37 -7.12
CA TRP A 87 -9.64 -4.77 -6.74
C TRP A 87 -10.93 -5.05 -5.98
N LEU A 88 -11.26 -4.20 -5.00
CA LEU A 88 -12.49 -4.34 -4.22
C LEU A 88 -13.75 -4.18 -5.07
N ASN A 89 -13.75 -3.24 -6.02
CA ASN A 89 -14.86 -3.03 -6.96
C ASN A 89 -15.16 -4.25 -7.84
N GLN A 90 -14.17 -5.09 -8.11
CA GLN A 90 -14.32 -6.30 -8.93
C GLN A 90 -14.87 -7.50 -8.14
N HIS A 91 -14.70 -7.51 -6.81
CA HIS A 91 -15.06 -8.63 -5.95
C HIS A 91 -16.32 -8.37 -5.12
N VAL A 92 -16.86 -7.15 -5.16
CA VAL A 92 -18.01 -6.76 -4.33
C VAL A 92 -19.21 -6.46 -5.21
N ASP A 93 -20.34 -7.12 -4.92
CA ASP A 93 -21.60 -6.87 -5.58
C ASP A 93 -22.04 -5.40 -5.42
N SER A 94 -22.67 -4.87 -6.46
CA SER A 94 -23.17 -3.50 -6.50
C SER A 94 -24.14 -3.17 -5.36
N ALA A 95 -24.95 -4.13 -4.92
CA ALA A 95 -25.94 -3.97 -3.85
C ALA A 95 -25.31 -3.67 -2.48
N VAL A 96 -24.13 -4.22 -2.18
CA VAL A 96 -23.45 -4.07 -0.88
C VAL A 96 -22.19 -3.22 -0.94
N ARG A 97 -21.83 -2.73 -2.12
CA ARG A 97 -20.57 -2.02 -2.38
C ARG A 97 -20.38 -0.80 -1.47
N ALA A 98 -21.40 0.02 -1.31
CA ALA A 98 -21.34 1.21 -0.45
C ALA A 98 -21.04 0.84 1.00
N THR A 99 -21.68 -0.23 1.50
CA THR A 99 -21.45 -0.73 2.87
C THR A 99 -20.01 -1.22 3.05
N VAL A 100 -19.48 -2.00 2.10
CA VAL A 100 -18.12 -2.52 2.17
C VAL A 100 -17.09 -1.38 2.14
N PHE A 101 -17.28 -0.36 1.31
CA PHE A 101 -16.41 0.82 1.30
C PHE A 101 -16.50 1.62 2.61
N SER A 102 -17.69 1.76 3.18
CA SER A 102 -17.87 2.40 4.49
C SER A 102 -17.12 1.63 5.58
N MET A 103 -17.26 0.30 5.64
CA MET A 103 -16.53 -0.55 6.60
C MET A 103 -15.01 -0.44 6.42
N ARG A 104 -14.52 -0.43 5.17
CA ARG A 104 -13.10 -0.23 4.87
C ARG A 104 -12.61 1.12 5.41
N ASN A 105 -13.34 2.21 5.16
CA ASN A 105 -12.96 3.54 5.61
C ASN A 105 -12.99 3.64 7.15
N GLN A 106 -13.94 2.98 7.81
CA GLN A 106 -13.98 2.89 9.28
C GLN A 106 -12.79 2.10 9.82
N ALA A 107 -12.45 0.96 9.22
CA ALA A 107 -11.28 0.17 9.61
C ALA A 107 -9.97 0.98 9.43
N ASP A 108 -9.84 1.75 8.34
CA ASP A 108 -8.71 2.63 8.10
C ASP A 108 -8.62 3.73 9.17
N ALA A 109 -9.74 4.40 9.48
CA ALA A 109 -9.81 5.40 10.54
C ALA A 109 -9.43 4.82 11.92
N CYS A 110 -9.96 3.66 12.27
CA CYS A 110 -9.58 2.96 13.51
C CYS A 110 -8.10 2.60 13.53
N GLY A 111 -7.57 2.12 12.41
CA GLY A 111 -6.14 1.83 12.26
C GLY A 111 -5.27 3.06 12.48
N GLN A 112 -5.66 4.22 11.96
CA GLN A 112 -4.95 5.49 12.16
C GLN A 112 -5.06 5.98 13.60
N MET A 113 -6.24 5.90 14.21
CA MET A 113 -6.47 6.33 15.60
C MET A 113 -5.68 5.50 16.62
N LEU A 114 -5.54 4.21 16.40
CA LEU A 114 -4.81 3.31 17.30
C LEU A 114 -3.33 3.21 16.93
N GLY A 115 -3.04 3.06 15.66
CA GLY A 115 -1.68 2.88 15.15
C GLY A 115 -0.84 4.15 15.22
N GLY A 116 -1.43 5.31 14.93
CA GLY A 116 -0.73 6.59 14.94
C GLY A 116 -0.06 6.90 16.28
N PRO A 117 -0.79 6.92 17.42
CA PRO A 117 -0.21 7.15 18.73
C PRO A 117 0.83 6.08 19.15
N VAL A 118 0.58 4.81 18.82
CA VAL A 118 1.51 3.71 19.14
C VAL A 118 2.83 3.87 18.38
N LEU A 119 2.77 4.08 17.07
CA LEU A 119 3.95 4.29 16.25
C LEU A 119 4.66 5.60 16.61
N GLY A 120 3.90 6.67 16.88
CA GLY A 120 4.44 7.94 17.36
C GLY A 120 5.16 7.82 18.71
N ALA A 121 4.63 7.05 19.64
CA ALA A 121 5.30 6.75 20.90
C ALA A 121 6.61 5.97 20.68
N ILE A 122 6.62 4.98 19.81
CA ILE A 122 7.84 4.24 19.45
C ILE A 122 8.88 5.18 18.82
N ALA A 123 8.44 6.07 17.92
CA ALA A 123 9.34 7.04 17.29
C ALA A 123 9.99 7.99 18.28
N THR A 124 9.26 8.42 19.33
CA THR A 124 9.76 9.34 20.36
C THR A 124 10.58 8.63 21.43
N LEU A 125 10.18 7.44 21.86
CA LEU A 125 10.83 6.71 22.96
C LEU A 125 12.06 5.92 22.49
N ALA A 126 12.06 5.42 21.26
CA ALA A 126 13.19 4.68 20.68
C ALA A 126 13.88 5.47 19.56
N SER A 127 13.33 5.47 18.38
CA SER A 127 13.76 6.28 17.23
C SER A 127 12.82 6.10 16.03
N LEU A 128 12.85 7.05 15.09
CA LEU A 128 12.17 6.93 13.80
C LEU A 128 12.59 5.67 13.01
N ARG A 129 13.81 5.19 13.20
CA ARG A 129 14.31 3.98 12.53
C ARG A 129 13.61 2.74 13.05
N VAL A 130 13.50 2.63 14.37
CA VAL A 130 12.79 1.51 15.02
C VAL A 130 11.31 1.55 14.66
N GLU A 131 10.69 2.72 14.70
CA GLU A 131 9.29 2.92 14.29
C GLU A 131 9.04 2.39 12.86
N MET A 132 9.88 2.74 11.89
CA MET A 132 9.74 2.29 10.50
C MET A 132 9.86 0.77 10.36
N ILE A 133 10.75 0.12 11.12
CA ILE A 133 10.88 -1.34 11.11
C ILE A 133 9.63 -2.00 11.72
N VAL A 134 9.16 -1.47 12.85
CA VAL A 134 7.94 -1.96 13.51
C VAL A 134 6.72 -1.77 12.60
N ALA A 135 6.58 -0.61 11.97
CA ALA A 135 5.50 -0.34 11.03
C ALA A 135 5.55 -1.29 9.81
N ALA A 136 6.75 -1.65 9.31
CA ALA A 136 6.90 -2.66 8.28
C ALA A 136 6.41 -4.05 8.74
N LEU A 137 6.68 -4.44 10.00
CA LEU A 137 6.20 -5.70 10.55
C LEU A 137 4.67 -5.74 10.69
N PHE A 138 4.02 -4.61 11.00
CA PHE A 138 2.55 -4.52 11.01
C PHE A 138 1.92 -4.75 9.63
N LEU A 139 2.65 -4.55 8.54
CA LEU A 139 2.18 -4.84 7.19
C LEU A 139 2.33 -6.33 6.78
N ALA A 140 3.12 -7.11 7.53
CA ALA A 140 3.39 -8.51 7.20
C ALA A 140 2.12 -9.38 7.10
N PRO A 141 1.12 -9.29 8.01
CA PRO A 141 -0.13 -10.03 7.88
C PRO A 141 -0.89 -9.71 6.59
N ALA A 142 -0.92 -8.45 6.18
CA ALA A 142 -1.57 -8.03 4.94
C ALA A 142 -0.87 -8.63 3.72
N LEU A 143 0.47 -8.63 3.71
CA LEU A 143 1.25 -9.27 2.65
C LEU A 143 0.97 -10.78 2.57
N TYR A 144 0.88 -11.45 3.72
CA TYR A 144 0.54 -12.87 3.79
C TYR A 144 -0.86 -13.16 3.21
N VAL A 145 -1.86 -12.36 3.57
CA VAL A 145 -3.23 -12.48 3.03
C VAL A 145 -3.24 -12.31 1.51
N TYR A 146 -2.61 -11.26 0.98
CA TYR A 146 -2.51 -11.05 -0.46
C TYR A 146 -1.69 -12.14 -1.17
N ALA A 147 -0.72 -12.76 -0.51
CA ALA A 147 0.04 -13.87 -1.07
C ALA A 147 -0.81 -15.13 -1.20
N ARG A 148 -1.69 -15.38 -0.22
CA ARG A 148 -2.49 -16.61 -0.17
C ARG A 148 -3.75 -16.53 -1.03
N HIS A 149 -4.45 -15.40 -1.03
CA HIS A 149 -5.73 -15.22 -1.74
C HIS A 149 -5.59 -14.59 -3.14
N GLY A 150 -4.44 -14.05 -3.48
CA GLY A 150 -4.19 -13.44 -4.80
C GLY A 150 -3.98 -14.44 -5.96
N VAL A 151 -4.09 -15.75 -5.72
CA VAL A 151 -3.76 -16.80 -6.69
C VAL A 151 -4.96 -17.69 -7.03
N THR A 152 -6.07 -17.61 -6.33
CA THR A 152 -7.25 -18.43 -6.64
C THR A 152 -8.08 -17.77 -7.75
N PRO A 153 -8.07 -18.29 -8.98
CA PRO A 153 -9.12 -17.98 -9.92
C PRO A 153 -10.36 -18.73 -9.43
N GLU A 154 -11.33 -18.00 -8.87
CA GLU A 154 -12.68 -18.48 -8.59
C GLU A 154 -13.38 -18.79 -9.93
N LYS A 155 -13.06 -19.93 -10.51
CA LYS A 155 -13.64 -20.43 -11.75
C LYS A 155 -14.28 -21.78 -11.59
N SER A 156 -14.37 -22.35 -10.37
CA SER A 156 -14.89 -23.71 -10.20
C SER A 156 -16.33 -23.80 -9.71
N GLU A 157 -16.87 -22.81 -9.03
CA GLU A 157 -18.22 -22.93 -8.47
C GLU A 157 -19.36 -22.58 -9.45
N ILE A 158 -19.15 -21.60 -10.35
CA ILE A 158 -20.19 -21.22 -11.33
C ILE A 158 -20.38 -22.31 -12.38
N GLY A 159 -19.33 -23.09 -12.71
CA GLY A 159 -19.42 -24.20 -13.64
C GLY A 159 -20.17 -25.40 -13.08
N GLU A 160 -20.12 -25.63 -11.79
CA GLU A 160 -20.76 -26.75 -11.12
C GLU A 160 -22.28 -26.51 -10.95
N PHE A 161 -22.69 -25.29 -10.65
CA PHE A 161 -24.12 -24.93 -10.62
C PHE A 161 -24.80 -24.93 -12.00
N ALA A 162 -24.06 -24.65 -13.06
CA ALA A 162 -24.58 -24.71 -14.43
C ALA A 162 -24.79 -26.17 -14.90
N GLN A 163 -23.99 -27.14 -14.44
CA GLN A 163 -24.13 -28.55 -14.77
C GLN A 163 -25.23 -29.28 -13.97
N ILE A 164 -25.67 -28.72 -12.84
CA ILE A 164 -26.77 -29.28 -12.03
C ILE A 164 -28.15 -28.77 -12.53
N ALA A 165 -28.18 -27.73 -13.36
CA ALA A 165 -29.38 -27.10 -13.88
C ALA A 165 -29.78 -27.61 -15.30
N GLU A 166 -29.02 -28.52 -15.92
CA GLU A 166 -29.40 -29.31 -17.11
C GLU A 166 -29.84 -30.70 -16.73
#